data_b9a61559e9f4a1e2ad8a1d6dba237c7c
#
_entry.id   b9a61559e9f4a1e2ad8a1d6dba237c7c
#
_cell.length_a   1.000
_cell.length_b   1.000
_cell.length_c   1.000
_cell.angle_alpha   90.00
_cell.angle_beta   90.00
_cell.angle_gamma   90.00
#
_symmetry.space_group_name_H-M   'P 1'
#
loop_
_entity.id
_entity.type
_entity.pdbx_description
1 polymer ?
#
loop_
_entity_poly.entity_id
_entity_poly.type
_entity_poly.pdbx_seq_one_letter_code
_entity_poly.pdbx_strand_id
1 'polypeptide(L)'
;MDSGNCKQSTGFMTNLIFLYFKKSKWWAFKQMGSHTKNFKNIEGLTFYKMLGTGSDPGFSMYPDFSTYALLLNWQDEAYAKKYFNSNLYFNTLLSQTYSFRKVSLACYKSVGKWDNTNPFSNNAQRENTTGMKVGVITRATIHFGKLIYFWRSVKSASDAISNAKGVSFFKGIGELPFIQQATFSIW
;
A
#
# COMPACT_ATOMS: atom_id res chain seq x y z
N MET A 1 0.75 -39.75 15.84
CA MET A 1 0.45 -38.37 16.30
C MET A 1 1.54 -37.49 15.69
N ASP A 2 1.30 -37.05 14.49
CA ASP A 2 2.29 -36.26 13.72
C ASP A 2 1.96 -34.78 13.95
N SER A 3 2.72 -34.15 14.80
CA SER A 3 2.64 -32.70 15.04
C SER A 3 3.24 -32.00 13.84
N GLY A 4 2.38 -31.64 12.90
CA GLY A 4 2.73 -30.82 11.74
C GLY A 4 3.36 -29.52 12.19
N ASN A 5 4.68 -29.47 12.11
CA ASN A 5 5.51 -28.30 12.34
C ASN A 5 5.20 -27.30 11.21
N CYS A 6 4.26 -26.40 11.45
CA CYS A 6 4.02 -25.26 10.58
C CYS A 6 5.31 -24.42 10.59
N LYS A 7 6.15 -24.60 9.57
CA LYS A 7 7.32 -23.75 9.34
C LYS A 7 6.81 -22.31 9.24
N GLN A 8 7.01 -21.52 10.31
CA GLN A 8 6.87 -20.07 10.25
C GLN A 8 7.81 -19.60 9.15
N SER A 9 7.26 -19.06 8.08
CA SER A 9 8.05 -18.43 7.02
C SER A 9 8.72 -17.20 7.64
N THR A 10 9.99 -17.33 7.98
CA THR A 10 10.85 -16.22 8.39
C THR A 10 11.15 -15.35 7.17
N GLY A 11 10.18 -14.59 6.73
CA GLY A 11 10.29 -13.75 5.55
C GLY A 11 9.62 -12.40 5.75
N PHE A 12 10.21 -11.39 5.17
CA PHE A 12 9.65 -10.04 5.16
C PHE A 12 8.21 -10.02 4.65
N MET A 13 7.35 -9.28 5.32
CA MET A 13 5.94 -9.14 4.98
C MET A 13 5.61 -7.69 4.70
N THR A 14 4.84 -7.45 3.66
CA THR A 14 4.28 -6.14 3.35
C THR A 14 2.77 -6.15 3.56
N ASN A 15 2.27 -5.18 4.32
CA ASN A 15 0.83 -4.94 4.43
C ASN A 15 0.47 -3.64 3.75
N LEU A 16 -0.52 -3.69 2.87
CA LEU A 16 -1.18 -2.53 2.30
C LEU A 16 -2.60 -2.48 2.82
N ILE A 17 -2.94 -1.39 3.52
CA ILE A 17 -4.21 -1.25 4.22
C ILE A 17 -4.92 -0.02 3.68
N PHE A 18 -6.07 -0.20 3.05
CA PHE A 18 -6.95 0.88 2.65
C PHE A 18 -7.90 1.19 3.80
N LEU A 19 -7.92 2.45 4.22
CA LEU A 19 -8.72 2.97 5.33
C LEU A 19 -9.78 3.90 4.75
N TYR A 20 -11.05 3.60 5.02
CA TYR A 20 -12.19 4.36 4.50
C TYR A 20 -12.83 5.19 5.61
N PHE A 21 -12.90 6.52 5.40
CA PHE A 21 -13.42 7.49 6.37
C PHE A 21 -14.72 8.12 5.87
N LYS A 22 -15.75 8.17 6.70
CA LYS A 22 -17.02 8.81 6.37
C LYS A 22 -17.15 10.19 7.01
N LYS A 23 -16.95 10.28 8.31
CA LYS A 23 -17.11 11.53 9.08
C LYS A 23 -15.76 12.21 9.40
N SER A 24 -14.71 11.44 9.63
CA SER A 24 -13.39 11.91 10.10
C SER A 24 -12.40 12.23 8.99
N LYS A 25 -12.87 12.66 7.80
CA LYS A 25 -12.01 12.92 6.61
C LYS A 25 -10.90 13.94 6.89
N TRP A 26 -11.24 15.03 7.57
CA TRP A 26 -10.30 16.08 7.90
C TRP A 26 -9.23 15.64 8.93
N TRP A 27 -9.64 14.84 9.89
CA TRP A 27 -8.73 14.21 10.83
C TRP A 27 -7.77 13.25 10.09
N ALA A 28 -8.28 12.41 9.19
CA ALA A 28 -7.49 11.50 8.38
C ALA A 28 -6.47 12.24 7.50
N PHE A 29 -6.86 13.35 6.87
CA PHE A 29 -5.96 14.19 6.10
C PHE A 29 -4.79 14.72 6.95
N LYS A 30 -5.06 15.18 8.17
CA LYS A 30 -4.00 15.61 9.10
C LYS A 30 -3.02 14.49 9.46
N GLN A 31 -3.50 13.23 9.50
CA GLN A 31 -2.62 12.09 9.78
C GLN A 31 -1.55 11.91 8.68
N MET A 32 -1.82 12.23 7.43
CA MET A 32 -0.80 12.16 6.36
C MET A 32 0.43 13.03 6.67
N GLY A 33 0.24 14.22 7.21
CA GLY A 33 1.35 15.11 7.58
C GLY A 33 2.08 14.71 8.86
N SER A 34 1.41 14.02 9.78
CA SER A 34 1.92 13.70 11.13
C SER A 34 2.30 12.23 11.33
N HIS A 35 2.04 11.36 10.35
CA HIS A 35 2.19 9.91 10.48
C HIS A 35 3.60 9.46 10.88
N THR A 36 4.64 10.17 10.44
CA THR A 36 6.05 9.81 10.72
C THR A 36 6.32 9.63 12.23
N LYS A 37 5.70 10.46 13.07
CA LYS A 37 5.87 10.37 14.54
C LYS A 37 5.31 9.07 15.11
N ASN A 38 4.26 8.54 14.50
CA ASN A 38 3.53 7.36 14.97
C ASN A 38 4.12 6.03 14.48
N PHE A 39 4.96 6.08 13.43
CA PHE A 39 5.63 4.87 12.88
C PHE A 39 7.12 4.82 13.18
N LYS A 40 7.68 5.88 13.76
CA LYS A 40 9.09 5.90 14.16
C LYS A 40 9.32 4.93 15.32
N ASN A 41 10.40 4.15 15.24
CA ASN A 41 10.83 3.20 16.28
C ASN A 41 9.85 2.05 16.59
N ILE A 42 9.03 1.64 15.62
CA ILE A 42 8.22 0.42 15.75
C ILE A 42 9.12 -0.78 15.47
N GLU A 43 9.15 -1.71 16.42
CA GLU A 43 9.94 -2.93 16.34
C GLU A 43 9.59 -3.75 15.09
N GLY A 44 10.60 -4.13 14.31
CA GLY A 44 10.45 -4.92 13.10
C GLY A 44 9.86 -4.19 11.89
N LEU A 45 9.45 -2.92 12.02
CA LEU A 45 8.97 -2.11 10.89
C LEU A 45 10.17 -1.51 10.15
N THR A 46 10.38 -1.93 8.89
CA THR A 46 11.53 -1.50 8.07
C THR A 46 11.21 -0.35 7.15
N PHE A 47 9.95 -0.22 6.75
CA PHE A 47 9.49 0.85 5.86
C PHE A 47 7.99 1.11 6.07
N TYR A 48 7.61 2.36 5.95
CA TYR A 48 6.20 2.77 6.06
C TYR A 48 5.89 3.99 5.22
N LYS A 49 4.66 4.04 4.72
CA LYS A 49 4.09 5.20 4.03
C LYS A 49 2.60 5.32 4.33
N MET A 50 2.15 6.53 4.56
CA MET A 50 0.73 6.86 4.53
C MET A 50 0.47 7.65 3.24
N LEU A 51 -0.41 7.12 2.40
CA LEU A 51 -0.62 7.54 1.03
C LEU A 51 -2.06 8.04 0.87
N GLY A 52 -2.24 9.13 0.15
CA GLY A 52 -3.56 9.50 -0.36
C GLY A 52 -4.00 8.58 -1.47
N THR A 53 -5.27 8.63 -1.83
CA THR A 53 -5.80 7.88 -2.99
C THR A 53 -6.45 8.80 -4.00
N GLY A 54 -6.53 8.34 -5.26
CA GLY A 54 -7.37 8.97 -6.26
C GLY A 54 -8.85 8.61 -6.07
N SER A 55 -9.76 9.44 -6.58
CA SER A 55 -11.19 9.14 -6.60
C SER A 55 -11.50 7.93 -7.48
N ASP A 56 -12.60 7.23 -7.18
CA ASP A 56 -13.07 6.10 -7.98
C ASP A 56 -13.70 6.55 -9.31
N PRO A 57 -13.70 5.65 -10.32
CA PRO A 57 -13.06 4.33 -10.32
C PRO A 57 -11.57 4.41 -10.73
N GLY A 58 -10.71 3.66 -10.03
CA GLY A 58 -9.35 3.35 -10.45
C GLY A 58 -8.31 4.45 -10.25
N PHE A 59 -7.68 4.91 -11.36
CA PHE A 59 -6.68 5.97 -11.32
C PHE A 59 -7.34 7.30 -11.68
N SER A 60 -7.16 8.29 -10.80
CA SER A 60 -7.77 9.60 -10.97
C SER A 60 -6.82 10.73 -10.60
N MET A 61 -6.90 11.84 -11.32
CA MET A 61 -6.24 13.09 -10.98
C MET A 61 -6.86 13.74 -9.73
N TYR A 62 -8.14 13.47 -9.49
CA TYR A 62 -8.84 14.05 -8.34
C TYR A 62 -8.56 13.24 -7.09
N PRO A 63 -8.09 13.87 -5.99
CA PRO A 63 -7.84 13.17 -4.74
C PRO A 63 -9.16 12.74 -4.08
N ASP A 64 -9.12 11.56 -3.44
CA ASP A 64 -10.19 11.07 -2.58
C ASP A 64 -9.82 11.32 -1.10
N PHE A 65 -10.37 12.34 -0.50
CA PHE A 65 -10.16 12.67 0.93
C PHE A 65 -10.90 11.73 1.89
N SER A 66 -11.63 10.74 1.38
CA SER A 66 -12.30 9.74 2.19
C SER A 66 -11.54 8.42 2.30
N THR A 67 -10.49 8.25 1.51
CA THR A 67 -9.73 6.99 1.47
C THR A 67 -8.23 7.26 1.54
N TYR A 68 -7.54 6.51 2.39
CA TYR A 68 -6.08 6.55 2.52
C TYR A 68 -5.52 5.14 2.51
N ALA A 69 -4.29 4.99 2.05
CA ALA A 69 -3.59 3.72 2.06
C ALA A 69 -2.40 3.79 3.01
N LEU A 70 -2.25 2.77 3.86
CA LEU A 70 -1.13 2.60 4.77
C LEU A 70 -0.30 1.42 4.28
N LEU A 71 0.94 1.69 3.86
CA LEU A 71 1.92 0.69 3.43
C LEU A 71 2.91 0.47 4.56
N LEU A 72 3.01 -0.77 5.04
CA LEU A 72 3.92 -1.19 6.11
C LEU A 72 4.73 -2.39 5.65
N ASN A 73 6.05 -2.30 5.74
CA ASN A 73 6.96 -3.40 5.42
C ASN A 73 7.67 -3.86 6.70
N TRP A 74 7.62 -5.16 6.97
CA TRP A 74 8.06 -5.78 8.21
C TRP A 74 9.21 -6.74 7.95
N GLN A 75 10.10 -6.87 8.92
CA GLN A 75 11.15 -7.89 8.91
C GLN A 75 10.57 -9.32 8.95
N ASP A 76 9.42 -9.47 9.63
CA ASP A 76 8.81 -10.75 9.90
C ASP A 76 7.30 -10.59 10.14
N GLU A 77 6.52 -11.63 9.88
CA GLU A 77 5.07 -11.65 10.11
C GLU A 77 4.71 -11.51 11.61
N ALA A 78 5.56 -11.97 12.51
CA ALA A 78 5.30 -11.89 13.96
C ALA A 78 5.26 -10.43 14.43
N TYR A 79 6.16 -9.57 13.93
CA TYR A 79 6.12 -8.13 14.22
C TYR A 79 4.85 -7.47 13.69
N ALA A 80 4.42 -7.84 12.48
CA ALA A 80 3.17 -7.35 11.92
C ALA A 80 1.97 -7.77 12.80
N LYS A 81 1.89 -9.03 13.21
CA LYS A 81 0.83 -9.54 14.09
C LYS A 81 0.82 -8.80 15.43
N LYS A 82 1.99 -8.64 16.07
CA LYS A 82 2.14 -7.89 17.33
C LYS A 82 1.61 -6.46 17.18
N TYR A 83 2.02 -5.77 16.13
CA TYR A 83 1.58 -4.40 15.83
C TYR A 83 0.06 -4.30 15.67
N PHE A 84 -0.53 -5.11 14.81
CA PHE A 84 -1.97 -5.05 14.55
C PHE A 84 -2.83 -5.40 15.76
N ASN A 85 -2.33 -6.22 16.68
CA ASN A 85 -3.08 -6.63 17.88
C ASN A 85 -2.98 -5.62 19.03
N SER A 86 -1.90 -4.86 19.15
CA SER A 86 -1.64 -4.09 20.36
C SER A 86 -1.31 -2.61 20.15
N ASN A 87 -1.09 -2.15 18.91
CA ASN A 87 -0.67 -0.77 18.68
C ASN A 87 -1.82 0.21 18.84
N LEU A 88 -1.67 1.14 19.78
CA LEU A 88 -2.70 2.12 20.13
C LEU A 88 -3.03 3.06 18.96
N TYR A 89 -2.01 3.51 18.20
CA TYR A 89 -2.23 4.40 17.06
C TYR A 89 -3.01 3.71 15.94
N PHE A 90 -2.68 2.44 15.65
CA PHE A 90 -3.42 1.68 14.66
C PHE A 90 -4.88 1.47 15.08
N ASN A 91 -5.13 1.14 16.35
CA ASN A 91 -6.48 1.04 16.89
C ASN A 91 -7.24 2.38 16.79
N THR A 92 -6.55 3.51 17.06
CA THR A 92 -7.12 4.85 16.85
C THR A 92 -7.47 5.11 15.40
N LEU A 93 -6.59 4.73 14.43
CA LEU A 93 -6.92 4.81 13.00
C LEU A 93 -8.19 4.02 12.68
N LEU A 94 -8.27 2.77 13.14
CA LEU A 94 -9.43 1.91 12.89
C LEU A 94 -10.72 2.45 13.50
N SER A 95 -10.67 3.00 14.70
CA SER A 95 -11.87 3.58 15.36
C SER A 95 -12.46 4.78 14.61
N GLN A 96 -11.66 5.46 13.80
CA GLN A 96 -12.09 6.58 12.95
C GLN A 96 -12.57 6.15 11.56
N THR A 97 -12.32 4.90 11.15
CA THR A 97 -12.78 4.36 9.87
C THR A 97 -14.17 3.75 9.99
N TYR A 98 -14.93 3.76 8.90
CA TYR A 98 -16.17 2.95 8.84
C TYR A 98 -15.89 1.56 8.23
N SER A 99 -14.79 1.41 7.51
CA SER A 99 -14.36 0.16 6.89
C SER A 99 -12.87 0.20 6.59
N PHE A 100 -12.24 -0.95 6.47
CA PHE A 100 -10.87 -1.07 5.98
C PHE A 100 -10.68 -2.36 5.19
N ARG A 101 -9.69 -2.36 4.29
CA ARG A 101 -9.25 -3.55 3.56
C ARG A 101 -7.75 -3.72 3.77
N LYS A 102 -7.34 -4.85 4.34
CA LYS A 102 -5.93 -5.22 4.50
C LYS A 102 -5.53 -6.28 3.49
N VAL A 103 -4.44 -6.04 2.77
CA VAL A 103 -3.79 -6.99 1.86
C VAL A 103 -2.42 -7.29 2.41
N SER A 104 -2.11 -8.56 2.62
CA SER A 104 -0.80 -9.04 3.06
C SER A 104 -0.07 -9.63 1.85
N LEU A 105 1.16 -9.21 1.64
CA LEU A 105 1.95 -9.49 0.44
C LEU A 105 3.34 -9.98 0.84
N ALA A 106 3.82 -11.04 0.18
CA ALA A 106 5.22 -11.40 0.14
C ALA A 106 5.84 -10.81 -1.14
N CYS A 107 6.98 -10.12 -1.03
CA CYS A 107 7.62 -9.55 -2.19
C CYS A 107 8.29 -10.64 -3.03
N TYR A 108 7.83 -10.81 -4.27
CA TYR A 108 8.42 -11.73 -5.23
C TYR A 108 9.53 -11.07 -6.07
N LYS A 109 9.30 -9.83 -6.48
CA LYS A 109 10.25 -9.04 -7.28
C LYS A 109 10.09 -7.57 -6.98
N SER A 110 11.21 -6.89 -6.76
CA SER A 110 11.23 -5.44 -6.58
C SER A 110 12.36 -4.82 -7.40
N VAL A 111 12.05 -3.73 -8.09
CA VAL A 111 12.99 -2.96 -8.89
C VAL A 111 12.74 -1.46 -8.65
N GLY A 112 13.81 -0.69 -8.55
CA GLY A 112 13.74 0.75 -8.33
C GLY A 112 13.95 1.15 -6.87
N LYS A 113 13.74 2.44 -6.60
CA LYS A 113 13.97 3.03 -5.29
C LYS A 113 12.74 3.77 -4.80
N TRP A 114 12.50 3.71 -3.49
CA TRP A 114 11.54 4.50 -2.76
C TRP A 114 12.30 5.17 -1.60
N ASP A 115 12.32 6.51 -1.54
CA ASP A 115 13.18 7.28 -0.61
C ASP A 115 14.66 6.87 -0.68
N ASN A 116 15.21 6.81 -1.91
CA ASN A 116 16.58 6.44 -2.22
C ASN A 116 16.99 4.98 -1.88
N THR A 117 16.11 4.19 -1.33
CA THR A 117 16.33 2.76 -1.02
C THR A 117 15.32 1.88 -1.74
N ASN A 118 15.62 0.59 -1.90
CA ASN A 118 14.61 -0.39 -2.25
C ASN A 118 14.12 -1.07 -0.97
N PRO A 119 12.94 -0.71 -0.45
CA PRO A 119 12.47 -1.24 0.83
C PRO A 119 12.12 -2.74 0.77
N PHE A 120 12.00 -3.30 -0.43
CA PHE A 120 11.61 -4.70 -0.66
C PHE A 120 12.76 -5.59 -1.15
N SER A 121 13.99 -5.08 -1.26
CA SER A 121 15.12 -5.78 -1.90
C SER A 121 15.50 -7.11 -1.25
N ASN A 122 15.26 -7.24 0.04
CA ASN A 122 15.61 -8.44 0.81
C ASN A 122 14.49 -9.50 0.85
N ASN A 123 13.38 -9.28 0.17
CA ASN A 123 12.16 -10.05 0.33
C ASN A 123 11.87 -10.99 -0.84
N ALA A 124 12.74 -10.99 -1.85
CA ALA A 124 12.51 -11.77 -3.07
C ALA A 124 12.79 -13.27 -2.82
N GLN A 125 11.82 -13.97 -2.26
CA GLN A 125 11.82 -15.45 -2.26
C GLN A 125 11.06 -15.95 -3.49
N ARG A 126 11.71 -16.81 -4.27
CA ARG A 126 11.07 -17.54 -5.37
C ARG A 126 10.32 -18.74 -4.78
N GLU A 127 9.08 -18.54 -4.40
CA GLU A 127 8.17 -19.66 -4.18
C GLU A 127 7.33 -19.91 -5.45
N ASN A 128 6.86 -21.12 -5.61
CA ASN A 128 5.95 -21.47 -6.69
C ASN A 128 4.62 -20.72 -6.49
N THR A 129 4.37 -19.71 -7.31
CA THR A 129 3.20 -18.82 -7.21
C THR A 129 2.03 -19.28 -8.05
N THR A 130 2.06 -20.49 -8.57
CA THR A 130 1.00 -21.05 -9.41
C THR A 130 -0.34 -21.02 -8.68
N GLY A 131 -1.32 -20.31 -9.25
CA GLY A 131 -2.66 -20.15 -8.68
C GLY A 131 -2.80 -19.08 -7.60
N MET A 132 -1.73 -18.37 -7.22
CA MET A 132 -1.79 -17.24 -6.30
C MET A 132 -2.17 -15.93 -7.00
N LYS A 133 -2.87 -15.04 -6.29
CA LYS A 133 -3.08 -13.68 -6.76
C LYS A 133 -1.80 -12.89 -6.68
N VAL A 134 -1.56 -12.05 -7.67
CA VAL A 134 -0.37 -11.19 -7.74
C VAL A 134 -0.77 -9.74 -7.46
N GLY A 135 -0.17 -9.15 -6.41
CA GLY A 135 -0.26 -7.72 -6.13
C GLY A 135 0.88 -6.97 -6.82
N VAL A 136 0.57 -5.94 -7.58
CA VAL A 136 1.56 -5.11 -8.28
C VAL A 136 1.49 -3.67 -7.76
N ILE A 137 2.62 -3.14 -7.28
CA ILE A 137 2.80 -1.72 -6.98
C ILE A 137 3.73 -1.12 -8.02
N THR A 138 3.25 -0.13 -8.74
CA THR A 138 4.08 0.66 -9.69
C THR A 138 4.14 2.10 -9.19
N ARG A 139 5.36 2.64 -9.01
CA ARG A 139 5.58 4.02 -8.55
C ARG A 139 6.32 4.83 -9.61
N ALA A 140 5.88 6.07 -9.78
CA ALA A 140 6.52 7.03 -10.67
C ALA A 140 6.65 8.40 -9.99
N THR A 141 7.78 9.07 -10.23
CA THR A 141 7.94 10.49 -9.97
C THR A 141 7.79 11.22 -11.29
N ILE A 142 6.83 12.14 -11.36
CA ILE A 142 6.48 12.82 -12.60
C ILE A 142 7.21 14.17 -12.63
N HIS A 143 8.00 14.41 -13.69
CA HIS A 143 8.61 15.70 -13.92
C HIS A 143 7.55 16.76 -14.22
N PHE A 144 7.70 17.97 -13.66
CA PHE A 144 6.75 19.07 -13.81
C PHE A 144 6.38 19.33 -15.28
N GLY A 145 7.35 19.36 -16.18
CA GLY A 145 7.11 19.56 -17.62
C GLY A 145 6.34 18.45 -18.34
N LYS A 146 6.13 17.30 -17.67
CA LYS A 146 5.39 16.15 -18.23
C LYS A 146 4.04 15.91 -17.55
N LEU A 147 3.66 16.71 -16.56
CA LEU A 147 2.42 16.55 -15.78
C LEU A 147 1.18 16.47 -16.67
N ILE A 148 1.04 17.40 -17.62
CA ILE A 148 -0.14 17.45 -18.50
C ILE A 148 -0.24 16.19 -19.37
N TYR A 149 0.88 15.73 -19.93
CA TYR A 149 0.92 14.50 -20.73
C TYR A 149 0.57 13.27 -19.90
N PHE A 150 1.14 13.17 -18.71
CA PHE A 150 0.87 12.08 -17.78
C PHE A 150 -0.63 12.02 -17.43
N TRP A 151 -1.22 13.14 -17.00
CA TRP A 151 -2.60 13.17 -16.57
C TRP A 151 -3.61 12.96 -17.71
N ARG A 152 -3.27 13.33 -18.94
CA ARG A 152 -4.07 12.99 -20.12
C ARG A 152 -4.13 11.49 -20.38
N SER A 153 -3.07 10.76 -20.10
CA SER A 153 -3.01 9.30 -20.31
C SER A 153 -3.59 8.47 -19.15
N VAL A 154 -3.80 9.08 -17.98
CA VAL A 154 -4.29 8.37 -16.78
C VAL A 154 -5.65 7.74 -17.00
N LYS A 155 -6.58 8.44 -17.66
CA LYS A 155 -7.92 7.89 -17.94
C LYS A 155 -7.82 6.64 -18.81
N SER A 156 -7.09 6.72 -19.92
CA SER A 156 -6.89 5.59 -20.83
C SER A 156 -6.23 4.40 -20.12
N ALA A 157 -5.24 4.63 -19.27
CA ALA A 157 -4.61 3.58 -18.47
C ALA A 157 -5.59 2.97 -17.45
N SER A 158 -6.41 3.79 -16.80
CA SER A 158 -7.44 3.33 -15.88
C SER A 158 -8.48 2.47 -16.59
N ASP A 159 -8.97 2.91 -17.75
CA ASP A 159 -9.93 2.16 -18.58
C ASP A 159 -9.33 0.84 -19.08
N ALA A 160 -8.07 0.85 -19.51
CA ALA A 160 -7.38 -0.37 -19.94
C ALA A 160 -7.27 -1.42 -18.82
N ILE A 161 -6.95 -1.01 -17.59
CA ILE A 161 -6.87 -1.91 -16.45
C ILE A 161 -8.27 -2.38 -16.03
N SER A 162 -9.28 -1.51 -16.02
CA SER A 162 -10.64 -1.91 -15.66
C SER A 162 -11.22 -2.98 -16.58
N ASN A 163 -10.81 -2.97 -17.86
CA ASN A 163 -11.24 -3.94 -18.87
C ASN A 163 -10.30 -5.16 -18.98
N ALA A 164 -9.19 -5.19 -18.25
CA ALA A 164 -8.23 -6.29 -18.33
C ALA A 164 -8.77 -7.54 -17.62
N LYS A 165 -8.67 -8.68 -18.30
CA LYS A 165 -9.05 -9.97 -17.69
C LYS A 165 -8.12 -10.30 -16.52
N GLY A 166 -8.68 -10.75 -15.40
CA GLY A 166 -7.94 -11.19 -14.22
C GLY A 166 -7.71 -10.11 -13.16
N VAL A 167 -7.94 -8.84 -13.43
CA VAL A 167 -7.88 -7.78 -12.41
C VAL A 167 -9.06 -7.91 -11.44
N SER A 168 -8.75 -8.06 -10.16
CA SER A 168 -9.76 -8.13 -9.11
C SER A 168 -9.85 -6.85 -8.26
N PHE A 169 -8.82 -6.01 -8.30
CA PHE A 169 -8.77 -4.72 -7.60
C PHE A 169 -7.69 -3.83 -8.20
N PHE A 170 -7.91 -2.54 -8.29
CA PHE A 170 -6.89 -1.55 -8.59
C PHE A 170 -7.25 -0.18 -8.02
N LYS A 171 -6.23 0.60 -7.62
CA LYS A 171 -6.38 1.93 -7.02
C LYS A 171 -5.13 2.76 -7.22
N GLY A 172 -5.30 4.04 -7.55
CA GLY A 172 -4.25 5.04 -7.50
C GLY A 172 -3.94 5.43 -6.05
N ILE A 173 -2.66 5.47 -5.71
CA ILE A 173 -2.15 5.89 -4.40
C ILE A 173 -1.00 6.88 -4.62
N GLY A 174 -0.72 7.77 -3.65
CA GLY A 174 0.35 8.75 -3.83
C GLY A 174 0.76 9.44 -2.54
N GLU A 175 2.00 9.94 -2.50
CA GLU A 175 2.54 10.69 -1.36
C GLU A 175 2.27 12.19 -1.50
N LEU A 176 2.59 12.71 -2.67
CA LEU A 176 2.38 14.12 -3.01
C LEU A 176 1.41 14.22 -4.17
N PRO A 177 0.36 15.04 -4.04
CA PRO A 177 -0.57 15.28 -5.13
C PRO A 177 0.16 15.63 -6.42
N PHE A 178 -0.24 15.00 -7.51
CA PHE A 178 0.22 15.23 -8.89
C PHE A 178 1.65 14.78 -9.23
N ILE A 179 2.59 14.65 -8.28
CA ILE A 179 4.01 14.46 -8.57
C ILE A 179 4.47 13.04 -8.26
N GLN A 180 4.18 12.54 -7.05
CA GLN A 180 4.60 11.21 -6.60
C GLN A 180 3.40 10.29 -6.58
N GLN A 181 3.22 9.59 -7.69
CA GLN A 181 2.08 8.71 -7.92
C GLN A 181 2.52 7.25 -7.90
N ALA A 182 1.63 6.43 -7.40
CA ALA A 182 1.76 4.99 -7.49
C ALA A 182 0.40 4.37 -7.83
N THR A 183 0.43 3.15 -8.29
CA THR A 183 -0.76 2.35 -8.55
C THR A 183 -0.60 1.02 -7.87
N PHE A 184 -1.68 0.52 -7.32
CA PHE A 184 -1.76 -0.83 -6.78
C PHE A 184 -2.84 -1.60 -7.52
N SER A 185 -2.53 -2.82 -7.93
CA SER A 185 -3.49 -3.72 -8.59
C SER A 185 -3.31 -5.15 -8.12
N ILE A 186 -4.39 -5.92 -8.12
CA ILE A 186 -4.43 -7.35 -7.78
C ILE A 186 -4.96 -8.11 -9.00
N TRP A 187 -4.17 -9.07 -9.43
CA TRP A 187 -4.43 -9.94 -10.58
C TRP A 187 -4.71 -11.37 -10.17
#